data_2730797c05981995df0a7274fd312dd0
#
_entry.id   2730797c05981995df0a7274fd312dd0
#
_cell.length_a   1.000
_cell.length_b   1.000
_cell.length_c   1.000
_cell.angle_alpha   90.00
_cell.angle_beta   90.00
_cell.angle_gamma   90.00
#
_symmetry.space_group_name_H-M   'P 1'
#
loop_
_entity.id
_entity.type
_entity.pdbx_description
1 polymer ?
#
loop_
_entity_poly.entity_id
_entity_poly.type
_entity_poly.pdbx_seq_one_letter_code
_entity_poly.pdbx_strand_id
1 'polypeptide(L)'
;MQGKNRYILTLLGRKLTAQQIAGATRILAEQQLNIDGIRRLTGRIPLDEKKANVRACIEFSVRGTPKDKEELQRQLMQLSSSLAMDFSFQQDNMYRRMRRLICFDMDSTLIETEVIDELAMRAGVGDQVKAITERAMRGEIDFIESFKERVSLLKGLDESVMREIAENLPITEGVERLMYVLKRYGYKIAILSGGFTYFGNYLKDKFGIDYVYANELEIIDGKLTGRYLGDIVDGKRKAELLRLIAQVEKVDIAQTIAVGDGANDLPMLSIAGLGIAFHAKPKVAANARQSINTIGLDGVLYFLGFKDSYLDERGKL
;
A
#
# COMPACT_ATOMS: atom_id res chain seq x y z
N MET A 1 -20.79 26.94 -16.27
CA MET A 1 -19.33 27.22 -16.19
C MET A 1 -18.63 25.89 -16.03
N GLN A 2 -17.94 25.40 -17.07
CA GLN A 2 -17.15 24.17 -16.99
C GLN A 2 -16.02 24.42 -15.98
N GLY A 3 -16.06 23.71 -14.85
CA GLY A 3 -14.99 23.76 -13.86
C GLY A 3 -13.69 23.31 -14.53
N LYS A 4 -12.72 24.21 -14.65
CA LYS A 4 -11.39 23.89 -15.16
C LYS A 4 -10.85 22.71 -14.36
N ASN A 5 -10.49 21.62 -15.04
CA ASN A 5 -9.89 20.45 -14.41
C ASN A 5 -8.66 20.87 -13.62
N ARG A 6 -8.64 20.50 -12.35
CA ARG A 6 -7.51 20.72 -11.44
C ARG A 6 -6.93 19.39 -11.02
N TYR A 7 -5.61 19.33 -10.98
CA TYR A 7 -4.87 18.14 -10.59
C TYR A 7 -3.77 18.52 -9.60
N ILE A 8 -3.35 17.53 -8.86
CA ILE A 8 -2.16 17.59 -8.01
C ILE A 8 -1.17 16.56 -8.53
N LEU A 9 0.02 17.02 -8.89
CA LEU A 9 1.19 16.17 -9.13
C LEU A 9 2.07 16.22 -7.91
N THR A 10 2.29 15.08 -7.28
CA THR A 10 3.21 14.92 -6.15
C THR A 10 4.44 14.15 -6.62
N LEU A 11 5.62 14.66 -6.35
CA LEU A 11 6.90 13.97 -6.54
C LEU A 11 7.49 13.65 -5.17
N LEU A 12 7.93 12.41 -4.99
CA LEU A 12 8.32 11.85 -3.70
C LEU A 12 9.54 10.94 -3.87
N GLY A 13 10.50 11.03 -2.96
CA GLY A 13 11.67 10.15 -2.95
C GLY A 13 12.58 10.41 -1.77
N ARG A 14 13.75 9.78 -1.77
CA ARG A 14 14.79 10.05 -0.76
C ARG A 14 15.43 11.43 -0.96
N LYS A 15 15.41 11.93 -2.16
CA LYS A 15 15.89 13.26 -2.54
C LYS A 15 15.05 13.82 -3.68
N LEU A 16 15.06 15.14 -3.84
CA LEU A 16 14.50 15.83 -4.99
C LEU A 16 15.62 16.61 -5.69
N THR A 17 15.89 16.25 -6.93
CA THR A 17 16.89 16.88 -7.77
C THR A 17 16.23 17.82 -8.78
N ALA A 18 17.01 18.81 -9.26
CA ALA A 18 16.57 19.66 -10.35
C ALA A 18 16.20 18.86 -11.61
N GLN A 19 16.88 17.74 -11.88
CA GLN A 19 16.60 16.87 -13.01
C GLN A 19 15.21 16.20 -12.90
N GLN A 20 14.84 15.74 -11.71
CA GLN A 20 13.50 15.17 -11.45
C GLN A 20 12.41 16.21 -11.68
N ILE A 21 12.58 17.42 -11.15
CA ILE A 21 11.64 18.52 -11.31
C ILE A 21 11.55 18.97 -12.78
N ALA A 22 12.68 19.14 -13.44
CA ALA A 22 12.73 19.50 -14.86
C ALA A 22 12.05 18.46 -15.76
N GLY A 23 12.26 17.18 -15.50
CA GLY A 23 11.58 16.10 -16.21
C GLY A 23 10.07 16.14 -16.04
N ALA A 24 9.58 16.29 -14.83
CA ALA A 24 8.16 16.37 -14.53
C ALA A 24 7.51 17.61 -15.14
N THR A 25 8.14 18.78 -15.03
CA THR A 25 7.61 20.02 -15.61
C THR A 25 7.59 19.99 -17.15
N ARG A 26 8.57 19.33 -17.78
CA ARG A 26 8.57 19.10 -19.24
C ARG A 26 7.35 18.28 -19.66
N ILE A 27 7.05 17.20 -18.97
CA ILE A 27 5.87 16.37 -19.25
C ILE A 27 4.59 17.19 -19.12
N LEU A 28 4.44 18.00 -18.06
CA LEU A 28 3.30 18.89 -17.89
C LEU A 28 3.18 19.90 -19.05
N ALA A 29 4.30 20.45 -19.51
CA ALA A 29 4.32 21.40 -20.64
C ALA A 29 3.90 20.74 -21.95
N GLU A 30 4.37 19.53 -22.25
CA GLU A 30 3.96 18.75 -23.44
C GLU A 30 2.47 18.44 -23.44
N GLN A 31 1.88 18.24 -22.28
CA GLN A 31 0.45 18.04 -22.08
C GLN A 31 -0.35 19.34 -22.01
N GLN A 32 0.28 20.50 -22.21
CA GLN A 32 -0.33 21.84 -22.17
C GLN A 32 -1.02 22.17 -20.84
N LEU A 33 -0.48 21.67 -19.74
CA LEU A 33 -0.98 21.92 -18.41
C LEU A 33 -0.29 23.14 -17.79
N ASN A 34 -1.07 23.93 -17.05
CA ASN A 34 -0.57 25.11 -16.34
C ASN A 34 -0.24 24.76 -14.89
N ILE A 35 0.86 25.27 -14.37
CA ILE A 35 1.24 25.15 -12.98
C ILE A 35 0.78 26.39 -12.22
N ASP A 36 -0.19 26.25 -11.33
CA ASP A 36 -0.73 27.35 -10.51
C ASP A 36 0.06 27.56 -9.21
N GLY A 37 0.79 26.56 -8.75
CA GLY A 37 1.60 26.65 -7.54
C GLY A 37 2.50 25.44 -7.37
N ILE A 38 3.58 25.69 -6.62
CA ILE A 38 4.56 24.65 -6.25
C ILE A 38 4.78 24.75 -4.75
N ARG A 39 4.73 23.61 -4.07
CA ARG A 39 4.80 23.57 -2.62
C ARG A 39 5.65 22.39 -2.14
N ARG A 40 6.62 22.64 -1.27
CA ARG A 40 7.36 21.58 -0.59
C ARG A 40 6.55 21.07 0.60
N LEU A 41 6.42 19.75 0.71
CA LEU A 41 5.69 19.09 1.80
C LEU A 41 6.59 18.59 2.92
N THR A 42 7.85 18.29 2.61
CA THR A 42 8.85 17.82 3.57
C THR A 42 9.72 18.97 4.09
N GLY A 43 10.28 18.81 5.28
CA GLY A 43 11.32 19.70 5.80
C GLY A 43 12.57 19.77 4.90
N ARG A 44 13.46 20.70 5.17
CA ARG A 44 14.77 20.75 4.49
C ARG A 44 15.65 19.63 5.04
N ILE A 45 16.33 18.93 4.14
CA ILE A 45 17.31 17.90 4.49
C ILE A 45 18.64 18.61 4.70
N PRO A 46 19.30 18.47 5.86
CA PRO A 46 20.68 18.92 6.03
C PRO A 46 21.59 18.22 5.02
N LEU A 47 22.54 18.94 4.42
CA LEU A 47 23.44 18.40 3.41
C LEU A 47 24.30 17.23 3.91
N ASP A 48 24.52 17.17 5.22
CA ASP A 48 25.39 16.20 5.89
C ASP A 48 24.63 14.98 6.45
N GLU A 49 23.31 14.90 6.29
CA GLU A 49 22.50 13.85 6.88
C GLU A 49 22.45 12.61 5.98
N LYS A 50 23.20 11.56 6.36
CA LYS A 50 23.15 10.22 5.79
C LYS A 50 22.13 9.33 6.51
N LYS A 51 20.94 9.82 6.84
CA LYS A 51 19.92 9.01 7.51
C LYS A 51 19.16 8.16 6.51
N ALA A 52 18.95 6.89 6.86
CA ALA A 52 18.24 5.92 6.03
C ALA A 52 16.78 6.33 5.71
N ASN A 53 16.16 7.13 6.60
CA ASN A 53 14.73 7.48 6.53
C ASN A 53 14.47 8.90 5.98
N VAL A 54 15.38 9.46 5.20
CA VAL A 54 15.21 10.76 4.57
C VAL A 54 14.11 10.71 3.53
N ARG A 55 13.23 11.72 3.54
CA ARG A 55 12.13 11.90 2.59
C ARG A 55 12.16 13.29 1.99
N ALA A 56 11.85 13.39 0.73
CA ALA A 56 11.73 14.66 0.03
C ALA A 56 10.47 14.64 -0.83
N CYS A 57 9.62 15.64 -0.69
CA CYS A 57 8.36 15.72 -1.41
C CYS A 57 8.05 17.15 -1.85
N ILE A 58 7.63 17.26 -3.11
CA ILE A 58 7.12 18.50 -3.71
C ILE A 58 5.78 18.24 -4.37
N GLU A 59 4.89 19.21 -4.29
CA GLU A 59 3.55 19.15 -4.84
C GLU A 59 3.35 20.31 -5.82
N PHE A 60 2.82 19.98 -6.99
CA PHE A 60 2.41 20.95 -8.02
C PHE A 60 0.90 21.01 -8.10
N SER A 61 0.34 22.20 -7.95
CA SER A 61 -1.06 22.47 -8.30
C SER A 61 -1.13 22.72 -9.79
N VAL A 62 -1.88 21.89 -10.50
CA VAL A 62 -1.92 21.86 -11.96
C VAL A 62 -3.34 22.10 -12.48
N ARG A 63 -3.47 22.89 -13.54
CA ARG A 63 -4.75 23.22 -14.14
C ARG A 63 -4.74 22.98 -15.65
N GLY A 64 -5.85 22.46 -16.17
CA GLY A 64 -6.07 22.22 -17.59
C GLY A 64 -6.60 20.82 -17.84
N THR A 65 -6.74 20.48 -19.10
CA THR A 65 -7.08 19.12 -19.55
C THR A 65 -5.87 18.55 -20.27
N PRO A 66 -5.29 17.42 -19.79
CA PRO A 66 -4.19 16.79 -20.51
C PRO A 66 -4.60 16.46 -21.94
N LYS A 67 -3.70 16.64 -22.88
CA LYS A 67 -3.91 16.24 -24.28
C LYS A 67 -4.18 14.75 -24.39
N ASP A 68 -3.36 13.96 -23.68
CA ASP A 68 -3.46 12.53 -23.60
C ASP A 68 -3.11 12.09 -22.17
N LYS A 69 -4.12 11.61 -21.47
CA LYS A 69 -4.00 11.23 -20.06
C LYS A 69 -3.22 9.95 -19.87
N GLU A 70 -3.32 9.01 -20.80
CA GLU A 70 -2.60 7.75 -20.75
C GLU A 70 -1.11 7.98 -21.04
N GLU A 71 -0.80 8.80 -22.02
CA GLU A 71 0.56 9.20 -22.34
C GLU A 71 1.21 9.97 -21.20
N LEU A 72 0.49 10.90 -20.56
CA LEU A 72 0.95 11.59 -19.36
C LEU A 72 1.36 10.59 -18.26
N GLN A 73 0.49 9.63 -17.97
CA GLN A 73 0.75 8.59 -16.97
C GLN A 73 1.98 7.74 -17.35
N ARG A 74 2.08 7.34 -18.62
CA ARG A 74 3.21 6.55 -19.13
C ARG A 74 4.54 7.30 -19.00
N GLN A 75 4.56 8.58 -19.36
CA GLN A 75 5.76 9.42 -19.26
C GLN A 75 6.20 9.63 -17.82
N LEU A 76 5.25 9.87 -16.89
CA LEU A 76 5.55 9.99 -15.46
C LEU A 76 6.09 8.68 -14.88
N MET A 77 5.57 7.53 -15.32
CA MET A 77 6.09 6.22 -14.90
C MET A 77 7.52 5.99 -15.38
N GLN A 78 7.84 6.33 -16.64
CA GLN A 78 9.19 6.23 -17.17
C GLN A 78 10.17 7.14 -16.43
N LEU A 79 9.77 8.38 -16.15
CA LEU A 79 10.57 9.33 -15.40
C LEU A 79 10.82 8.83 -13.97
N SER A 80 9.79 8.33 -13.31
CA SER A 80 9.83 7.72 -11.98
C SER A 80 10.87 6.58 -11.91
N SER A 81 10.80 5.65 -12.85
CA SER A 81 11.75 4.52 -12.92
C SER A 81 13.18 4.97 -13.18
N SER A 82 13.38 5.93 -14.06
CA SER A 82 14.73 6.37 -14.48
C SER A 82 15.45 7.22 -13.43
N LEU A 83 14.71 7.95 -12.59
CA LEU A 83 15.24 8.93 -11.63
C LEU A 83 15.03 8.55 -10.17
N ALA A 84 14.65 7.30 -9.88
CA ALA A 84 14.42 6.78 -8.53
C ALA A 84 13.54 7.72 -7.67
N MET A 85 12.38 8.06 -8.19
CA MET A 85 11.35 8.82 -7.48
C MET A 85 9.98 8.18 -7.68
N ASP A 86 9.07 8.50 -6.78
CA ASP A 86 7.66 8.14 -6.88
C ASP A 86 6.82 9.35 -7.28
N PHE A 87 5.66 9.12 -7.86
CA PHE A 87 4.74 10.18 -8.21
C PHE A 87 3.30 9.78 -7.95
N SER A 88 2.45 10.79 -7.78
CA SER A 88 1.01 10.68 -7.79
C SER A 88 0.42 11.80 -8.62
N PHE A 89 -0.44 11.49 -9.57
CA PHE A 89 -1.19 12.46 -10.35
C PHE A 89 -2.68 12.27 -10.11
N GLN A 90 -3.26 13.14 -9.29
CA GLN A 90 -4.64 13.02 -8.80
C GLN A 90 -5.47 14.24 -9.22
N GLN A 91 -6.76 14.02 -9.46
CA GLN A 91 -7.70 15.13 -9.60
C GLN A 91 -7.86 15.83 -8.25
N ASP A 92 -7.71 17.16 -8.22
CA ASP A 92 -7.92 17.98 -7.03
C ASP A 92 -9.41 18.31 -6.87
N ASN A 93 -10.11 17.41 -6.22
CA ASN A 93 -11.53 17.54 -5.90
C ASN A 93 -11.78 17.40 -4.40
N MET A 94 -13.04 17.58 -4.00
CA MET A 94 -13.44 17.47 -2.60
C MET A 94 -13.13 16.09 -1.99
N TYR A 95 -13.27 15.02 -2.77
CA TYR A 95 -13.04 13.66 -2.27
C TYR A 95 -11.58 13.41 -1.89
N ARG A 96 -10.62 13.98 -2.63
CA ARG A 96 -9.21 13.90 -2.28
C ARG A 96 -8.94 14.45 -0.86
N ARG A 97 -9.61 15.53 -0.51
CA ARG A 97 -9.44 16.19 0.80
C ARG A 97 -10.25 15.55 1.92
N MET A 98 -11.22 14.72 1.58
CA MET A 98 -12.16 14.11 2.52
C MET A 98 -12.02 12.59 2.60
N ARG A 99 -10.84 12.04 2.32
CA ARG A 99 -10.60 10.60 2.50
C ARG A 99 -10.68 10.23 3.96
N ARG A 100 -11.26 9.05 4.26
CA ARG A 100 -11.58 8.63 5.62
C ARG A 100 -11.34 7.16 5.89
N LEU A 101 -11.20 6.32 4.88
CA LEU A 101 -10.97 4.89 5.02
C LEU A 101 -9.73 4.49 4.22
N ILE A 102 -8.83 3.75 4.86
CA ILE A 102 -7.68 3.15 4.22
C ILE A 102 -7.63 1.65 4.48
N CYS A 103 -7.50 0.87 3.41
CA CYS A 103 -7.38 -0.57 3.45
C CYS A 103 -5.98 -0.99 2.97
N PHE A 104 -5.29 -1.80 3.79
CA PHE A 104 -3.97 -2.31 3.50
C PHE A 104 -4.02 -3.82 3.26
N ASP A 105 -3.21 -4.30 2.33
CA ASP A 105 -2.71 -5.66 2.41
C ASP A 105 -1.75 -5.78 3.62
N MET A 106 -1.52 -6.99 4.08
CA MET A 106 -0.64 -7.25 5.23
C MET A 106 0.75 -7.69 4.78
N ASP A 107 0.84 -8.89 4.19
CA ASP A 107 2.09 -9.50 3.78
C ASP A 107 2.77 -8.67 2.69
N SER A 108 4.05 -8.41 2.83
CA SER A 108 4.87 -7.58 1.93
C SER A 108 4.38 -6.11 1.78
N THR A 109 3.43 -5.68 2.61
CA THR A 109 2.95 -4.29 2.66
C THR A 109 3.13 -3.69 4.06
N LEU A 110 2.40 -4.15 5.08
CA LEU A 110 2.58 -3.71 6.48
C LEU A 110 3.77 -4.39 7.16
N ILE A 111 4.11 -5.59 6.71
CA ILE A 111 5.25 -6.38 7.16
C ILE A 111 6.12 -6.78 5.97
N GLU A 112 7.41 -6.93 6.21
CA GLU A 112 8.42 -7.26 5.17
C GLU A 112 8.60 -8.78 5.00
N THR A 113 7.51 -9.55 5.10
CA THR A 113 7.53 -11.00 4.95
C THR A 113 6.18 -11.55 4.51
N GLU A 114 6.18 -12.79 4.05
CA GLU A 114 5.00 -13.62 3.82
C GLU A 114 4.83 -14.57 5.00
N VAL A 115 3.76 -14.44 5.80
CA VAL A 115 3.60 -15.25 7.01
C VAL A 115 3.47 -16.73 6.73
N ILE A 116 2.91 -17.13 5.59
CA ILE A 116 2.83 -18.55 5.21
C ILE A 116 4.21 -19.16 4.98
N ASP A 117 5.15 -18.40 4.44
CA ASP A 117 6.53 -18.84 4.23
C ASP A 117 7.26 -19.00 5.56
N GLU A 118 7.04 -18.10 6.51
CA GLU A 118 7.57 -18.22 7.89
C GLU A 118 7.05 -19.47 8.58
N LEU A 119 5.75 -19.72 8.50
CA LEU A 119 5.13 -20.93 9.06
C LEU A 119 5.66 -22.20 8.38
N ALA A 120 5.82 -22.18 7.07
CA ALA A 120 6.34 -23.30 6.29
C ALA A 120 7.78 -23.65 6.65
N MET A 121 8.63 -22.65 6.87
CA MET A 121 10.00 -22.86 7.35
C MET A 121 10.00 -23.55 8.72
N ARG A 122 9.17 -23.09 9.66
CA ARG A 122 9.04 -23.71 10.99
C ARG A 122 8.48 -25.13 10.95
N ALA A 123 7.63 -25.44 9.96
CA ALA A 123 7.07 -26.77 9.74
C ALA A 123 8.02 -27.69 8.95
N GLY A 124 9.14 -27.20 8.44
CA GLY A 124 10.08 -27.97 7.60
C GLY A 124 9.57 -28.25 6.20
N VAL A 125 8.61 -27.46 5.70
CA VAL A 125 7.98 -27.62 4.36
C VAL A 125 8.18 -26.42 3.46
N GLY A 126 9.18 -25.59 3.73
CA GLY A 126 9.44 -24.36 3.00
C GLY A 126 9.61 -24.55 1.50
N ASP A 127 10.36 -25.56 1.07
CA ASP A 127 10.60 -25.86 -0.34
C ASP A 127 9.32 -26.31 -1.05
N GLN A 128 8.49 -27.11 -0.41
CA GLN A 128 7.22 -27.56 -0.96
C GLN A 128 6.24 -26.40 -1.13
N VAL A 129 6.13 -25.52 -0.14
CA VAL A 129 5.29 -24.32 -0.19
C VAL A 129 5.76 -23.37 -1.29
N LYS A 130 7.07 -23.17 -1.40
CA LYS A 130 7.66 -22.35 -2.46
C LYS A 130 7.31 -22.89 -3.87
N ALA A 131 7.42 -24.19 -4.07
CA ALA A 131 7.07 -24.83 -5.34
C ALA A 131 5.60 -24.61 -5.72
N ILE A 132 4.68 -24.69 -4.76
CA ILE A 132 3.25 -24.41 -4.98
C ILE A 132 3.04 -22.95 -5.36
N THR A 133 3.69 -22.03 -4.66
CA THR A 133 3.62 -20.58 -4.96
C THR A 133 4.11 -20.31 -6.39
N GLU A 134 5.20 -20.92 -6.82
CA GLU A 134 5.74 -20.78 -8.18
C GLU A 134 4.76 -21.32 -9.25
N ARG A 135 4.08 -22.43 -8.99
CA ARG A 135 3.02 -22.95 -9.88
C ARG A 135 1.86 -21.95 -10.03
N ALA A 136 1.44 -21.34 -8.93
CA ALA A 136 0.41 -20.30 -8.97
C ALA A 136 0.87 -19.08 -9.75
N MET A 137 2.12 -18.64 -9.57
CA MET A 137 2.69 -17.50 -10.30
C MET A 137 2.80 -17.75 -11.81
N ARG A 138 2.99 -19.01 -12.23
CA ARG A 138 2.96 -19.39 -13.64
C ARG A 138 1.54 -19.60 -14.20
N GLY A 139 0.51 -19.45 -13.35
CA GLY A 139 -0.89 -19.65 -13.75
C GLY A 139 -1.32 -21.11 -13.92
N GLU A 140 -0.54 -22.07 -13.40
CA GLU A 140 -0.87 -23.49 -13.45
C GLU A 140 -1.99 -23.88 -12.49
N ILE A 141 -2.10 -23.17 -11.38
CA ILE A 141 -3.17 -23.29 -10.38
C ILE A 141 -3.67 -21.90 -9.99
N ASP A 142 -4.91 -21.80 -9.57
CA ASP A 142 -5.46 -20.54 -9.09
C ASP A 142 -5.05 -20.23 -7.64
N PHE A 143 -5.40 -19.03 -7.17
CA PHE A 143 -5.07 -18.59 -5.82
C PHE A 143 -5.69 -19.49 -4.74
N ILE A 144 -6.95 -19.86 -4.91
CA ILE A 144 -7.69 -20.66 -3.92
C ILE A 144 -7.09 -22.07 -3.80
N GLU A 145 -6.82 -22.71 -4.93
CA GLU A 145 -6.18 -24.01 -4.98
C GLU A 145 -4.78 -23.98 -4.36
N SER A 146 -3.97 -22.99 -4.74
CA SER A 146 -2.64 -22.75 -4.16
C SER A 146 -2.71 -22.54 -2.65
N PHE A 147 -3.66 -21.73 -2.18
CA PHE A 147 -3.86 -21.49 -0.75
C PHE A 147 -4.16 -22.79 0.01
N LYS A 148 -5.10 -23.58 -0.48
CA LYS A 148 -5.49 -24.86 0.14
C LYS A 148 -4.31 -25.84 0.21
N GLU A 149 -3.56 -26.00 -0.88
CA GLU A 149 -2.39 -26.88 -0.93
C GLU A 149 -1.32 -26.45 0.07
N ARG A 150 -0.99 -25.16 0.11
CA ARG A 150 0.03 -24.62 1.05
C ARG A 150 -0.37 -24.75 2.51
N VAL A 151 -1.62 -24.44 2.85
CA VAL A 151 -2.14 -24.58 4.22
C VAL A 151 -2.13 -26.04 4.67
N SER A 152 -2.47 -26.98 3.78
CA SER A 152 -2.47 -28.41 4.14
C SER A 152 -1.12 -28.93 4.61
N LEU A 153 -0.02 -28.35 4.12
CA LEU A 153 1.33 -28.71 4.49
C LEU A 153 1.73 -28.23 5.91
N LEU A 154 0.96 -27.32 6.50
CA LEU A 154 1.20 -26.82 7.88
C LEU A 154 0.62 -27.73 8.97
N LYS A 155 -0.04 -28.83 8.58
CA LYS A 155 -0.65 -29.78 9.52
C LYS A 155 0.36 -30.24 10.58
N GLY A 156 -0.06 -30.19 11.83
CA GLY A 156 0.73 -30.65 12.98
C GLY A 156 1.65 -29.59 13.58
N LEU A 157 1.77 -28.41 12.98
CA LEU A 157 2.54 -27.31 13.54
C LEU A 157 1.88 -26.82 14.85
N ASP A 158 2.69 -26.63 15.89
CA ASP A 158 2.23 -26.12 17.17
C ASP A 158 1.83 -24.63 17.06
N GLU A 159 0.70 -24.27 17.67
CA GLU A 159 0.18 -22.91 17.62
C GLU A 159 1.12 -21.88 18.27
N SER A 160 1.99 -22.29 19.21
CA SER A 160 2.96 -21.40 19.83
C SER A 160 3.93 -20.77 18.83
N VAL A 161 4.16 -21.43 17.70
CA VAL A 161 5.00 -20.91 16.60
C VAL A 161 4.42 -19.63 16.03
N MET A 162 3.09 -19.50 15.96
CA MET A 162 2.45 -18.27 15.46
C MET A 162 2.75 -17.08 16.36
N ARG A 163 2.79 -17.28 17.68
CA ARG A 163 3.16 -16.23 18.63
C ARG A 163 4.61 -15.79 18.43
N GLU A 164 5.52 -16.74 18.33
CA GLU A 164 6.94 -16.43 18.11
C GLU A 164 7.16 -15.62 16.81
N ILE A 165 6.49 -15.99 15.74
CA ILE A 165 6.55 -15.25 14.48
C ILE A 165 5.96 -13.86 14.64
N ALA A 166 4.78 -13.74 15.27
CA ALA A 166 4.09 -12.45 15.45
C ALA A 166 4.93 -11.44 16.24
N GLU A 167 5.55 -11.88 17.33
CA GLU A 167 6.40 -11.05 18.19
C GLU A 167 7.67 -10.55 17.47
N ASN A 168 8.08 -11.22 16.41
CA ASN A 168 9.29 -10.91 15.63
C ASN A 168 8.98 -10.48 14.19
N LEU A 169 7.74 -10.09 13.87
CA LEU A 169 7.39 -9.63 12.54
C LEU A 169 8.21 -8.39 12.14
N PRO A 170 8.86 -8.41 10.97
CA PRO A 170 9.56 -7.24 10.45
C PRO A 170 8.54 -6.21 9.96
N ILE A 171 8.34 -5.16 10.74
CA ILE A 171 7.41 -4.07 10.40
C ILE A 171 8.02 -3.21 9.30
N THR A 172 7.26 -2.93 8.26
CA THR A 172 7.68 -2.10 7.14
C THR A 172 8.02 -0.68 7.59
N GLU A 173 9.08 -0.12 7.01
CA GLU A 173 9.50 1.26 7.27
C GLU A 173 8.32 2.23 7.14
N GLY A 174 8.15 3.08 8.13
CA GLY A 174 7.15 4.15 8.13
C GLY A 174 5.76 3.75 8.62
N VAL A 175 5.50 2.49 8.91
CA VAL A 175 4.17 2.02 9.37
C VAL A 175 3.77 2.69 10.68
N GLU A 176 4.65 2.77 11.67
CA GLU A 176 4.32 3.38 12.96
C GLU A 176 3.89 4.84 12.82
N ARG A 177 4.66 5.61 12.06
CA ARG A 177 4.35 7.01 11.76
C ARG A 177 3.04 7.14 11.00
N LEU A 178 2.84 6.32 9.97
CA LEU A 178 1.62 6.32 9.17
C LEU A 178 0.39 6.05 10.03
N MET A 179 0.41 4.99 10.82
CA MET A 179 -0.72 4.60 11.68
C MET A 179 -1.05 5.67 12.73
N TYR A 180 -0.01 6.25 13.36
CA TYR A 180 -0.19 7.34 14.31
C TYR A 180 -0.91 8.54 13.68
N VAL A 181 -0.45 8.98 12.51
CA VAL A 181 -1.04 10.14 11.81
C VAL A 181 -2.45 9.85 11.34
N LEU A 182 -2.69 8.70 10.70
CA LEU A 182 -4.01 8.33 10.21
C LEU A 182 -5.05 8.31 11.34
N LYS A 183 -4.70 7.74 12.48
CA LYS A 183 -5.59 7.71 13.66
C LYS A 183 -5.84 9.10 14.21
N ARG A 184 -4.83 9.92 14.33
CA ARG A 184 -4.94 11.31 14.79
C ARG A 184 -5.91 12.13 13.95
N TYR A 185 -5.92 11.89 12.64
CA TYR A 185 -6.81 12.58 11.69
C TYR A 185 -8.13 11.85 11.43
N GLY A 186 -8.48 10.86 12.25
CA GLY A 186 -9.79 10.23 12.25
C GLY A 186 -10.04 9.24 11.09
N TYR A 187 -8.98 8.72 10.49
CA TYR A 187 -9.12 7.65 9.48
C TYR A 187 -9.53 6.34 10.11
N LYS A 188 -10.40 5.60 9.43
CA LYS A 188 -10.63 4.19 9.68
C LYS A 188 -9.60 3.37 8.91
N ILE A 189 -9.05 2.36 9.56
CA ILE A 189 -7.95 1.57 9.04
C ILE A 189 -8.36 0.10 9.02
N ALA A 190 -8.19 -0.55 7.88
CA ALA A 190 -8.50 -1.95 7.68
C ALA A 190 -7.32 -2.74 7.14
N ILE A 191 -7.18 -3.99 7.56
CA ILE A 191 -6.34 -5.00 6.92
C ILE A 191 -7.24 -5.93 6.12
N LEU A 192 -6.95 -6.07 4.82
CA LEU A 192 -7.60 -7.01 3.90
C LEU A 192 -6.50 -7.91 3.33
N SER A 193 -6.40 -9.14 3.82
CA SER A 193 -5.23 -9.98 3.57
C SER A 193 -5.59 -11.39 3.12
N GLY A 194 -4.83 -11.90 2.17
CA GLY A 194 -4.79 -13.33 1.85
C GLY A 194 -3.97 -14.17 2.84
N GLY A 195 -3.32 -13.53 3.82
CA GLY A 195 -2.64 -14.16 4.96
C GLY A 195 -3.60 -14.59 6.05
N PHE A 196 -3.15 -14.58 7.31
CA PHE A 196 -3.89 -15.18 8.42
C PHE A 196 -4.33 -14.18 9.48
N THR A 197 -5.53 -14.40 10.01
CA THR A 197 -6.19 -13.55 11.02
C THR A 197 -5.35 -13.40 12.29
N TYR A 198 -4.61 -14.41 12.70
CA TYR A 198 -3.76 -14.35 13.89
C TYR A 198 -2.78 -13.16 13.82
N PHE A 199 -2.09 -13.02 12.69
CA PHE A 199 -1.11 -11.94 12.48
C PHE A 199 -1.79 -10.59 12.24
N GLY A 200 -2.92 -10.59 11.53
CA GLY A 200 -3.73 -9.39 11.35
C GLY A 200 -4.24 -8.83 12.68
N ASN A 201 -4.70 -9.69 13.58
CA ASN A 201 -5.15 -9.29 14.90
C ASN A 201 -4.00 -8.82 15.80
N TYR A 202 -2.82 -9.42 15.68
CA TYR A 202 -1.62 -8.93 16.35
C TYR A 202 -1.27 -7.48 15.94
N LEU A 203 -1.30 -7.20 14.64
CA LEU A 203 -1.06 -5.85 14.12
C LEU A 203 -2.19 -4.88 14.50
N LYS A 204 -3.44 -5.36 14.52
CA LYS A 204 -4.59 -4.58 14.97
C LYS A 204 -4.39 -4.08 16.41
N ASP A 205 -3.99 -4.96 17.30
CA ASP A 205 -3.76 -4.61 18.71
C ASP A 205 -2.56 -3.66 18.85
N LYS A 206 -1.51 -3.92 18.10
CA LYS A 206 -0.28 -3.12 18.14
C LYS A 206 -0.49 -1.69 17.64
N PHE A 207 -1.22 -1.48 16.55
CA PHE A 207 -1.38 -0.19 15.88
C PHE A 207 -2.77 0.42 16.03
N GLY A 208 -3.70 -0.27 16.68
CA GLY A 208 -5.09 0.18 16.85
C GLY A 208 -5.86 0.24 15.53
N ILE A 209 -5.70 -0.77 14.69
CA ILE A 209 -6.42 -0.93 13.43
C ILE A 209 -7.89 -1.26 13.73
N ASP A 210 -8.82 -0.78 12.90
CA ASP A 210 -10.25 -0.91 13.16
C ASP A 210 -10.83 -2.23 12.65
N TYR A 211 -10.37 -2.72 11.49
CA TYR A 211 -10.89 -3.91 10.81
C TYR A 211 -9.79 -4.85 10.38
N VAL A 212 -10.01 -6.15 10.56
CA VAL A 212 -9.13 -7.21 10.01
C VAL A 212 -10.00 -8.25 9.33
N TYR A 213 -9.75 -8.47 8.06
CA TYR A 213 -10.30 -9.57 7.27
C TYR A 213 -9.15 -10.33 6.62
N ALA A 214 -9.00 -11.57 7.01
CA ALA A 214 -7.96 -12.48 6.54
C ALA A 214 -8.46 -13.92 6.63
N ASN A 215 -7.61 -14.90 6.36
CA ASN A 215 -7.97 -16.30 6.42
C ASN A 215 -7.70 -16.85 7.83
N GLU A 216 -8.62 -17.67 8.33
CA GLU A 216 -8.49 -18.26 9.65
C GLU A 216 -7.97 -19.70 9.54
N LEU A 217 -6.87 -19.99 10.24
CA LEU A 217 -6.35 -21.34 10.34
C LEU A 217 -7.12 -22.13 11.41
N GLU A 218 -7.50 -23.37 11.09
CA GLU A 218 -8.11 -24.26 12.06
C GLU A 218 -7.06 -24.83 13.02
N ILE A 219 -7.33 -24.72 14.31
CA ILE A 219 -6.48 -25.24 15.38
C ILE A 219 -7.30 -26.17 16.24
N ILE A 220 -6.81 -27.39 16.45
CA ILE A 220 -7.39 -28.39 17.36
C ILE A 220 -6.26 -28.91 18.26
N ASP A 221 -6.50 -28.96 19.56
CA ASP A 221 -5.55 -29.43 20.57
C ASP A 221 -4.18 -28.73 20.49
N GLY A 222 -4.19 -27.42 20.23
CA GLY A 222 -2.98 -26.60 20.16
C GLY A 222 -2.14 -26.78 18.89
N LYS A 223 -2.67 -27.45 17.87
CA LYS A 223 -1.97 -27.70 16.61
C LYS A 223 -2.80 -27.31 15.40
N LEU A 224 -2.13 -26.82 14.36
CA LEU A 224 -2.75 -26.59 13.07
C LEU A 224 -3.20 -27.92 12.47
N THR A 225 -4.44 -27.94 11.94
CA THR A 225 -5.00 -29.13 11.30
C THR A 225 -4.62 -29.26 9.83
N GLY A 226 -4.07 -28.22 9.24
CA GLY A 226 -3.86 -28.10 7.79
C GLY A 226 -5.11 -27.64 7.04
N ARG A 227 -6.14 -27.22 7.76
CA ARG A 227 -7.39 -26.67 7.22
C ARG A 227 -7.57 -25.21 7.65
N TYR A 228 -8.48 -24.53 6.99
CA TYR A 228 -8.90 -23.15 7.28
C TYR A 228 -10.39 -23.10 7.57
N LEU A 229 -10.84 -22.03 8.20
CA LEU A 229 -12.23 -21.77 8.53
C LEU A 229 -12.75 -20.58 7.73
N GLY A 230 -14.03 -20.65 7.31
CA GLY A 230 -14.68 -19.55 6.60
C GLY A 230 -14.27 -19.42 5.14
N ASP A 231 -14.63 -18.27 4.55
CA ASP A 231 -14.35 -17.96 3.15
C ASP A 231 -12.91 -17.46 2.95
N ILE A 232 -12.30 -17.87 1.83
CA ILE A 232 -10.95 -17.41 1.46
C ILE A 232 -11.01 -15.97 0.97
N VAL A 233 -10.11 -15.14 1.50
CA VAL A 233 -9.93 -13.74 1.07
C VAL A 233 -8.99 -13.72 -0.14
N ASP A 234 -9.56 -13.73 -1.32
CA ASP A 234 -8.89 -13.54 -2.61
C ASP A 234 -8.98 -12.07 -3.08
N GLY A 235 -8.48 -11.77 -4.27
CA GLY A 235 -8.49 -10.41 -4.82
C GLY A 235 -9.89 -9.84 -5.00
N LYS A 236 -10.84 -10.65 -5.48
CA LYS A 236 -12.25 -10.25 -5.62
C LYS A 236 -12.85 -9.93 -4.25
N ARG A 237 -12.60 -10.79 -3.26
CA ARG A 237 -13.12 -10.61 -1.92
C ARG A 237 -12.54 -9.35 -1.24
N LYS A 238 -11.27 -9.02 -1.47
CA LYS A 238 -10.68 -7.77 -0.98
C LYS A 238 -11.45 -6.55 -1.50
N ALA A 239 -11.78 -6.51 -2.79
CA ALA A 239 -12.58 -5.43 -3.37
C ALA A 239 -13.99 -5.35 -2.77
N GLU A 240 -14.67 -6.49 -2.59
CA GLU A 240 -15.98 -6.55 -1.95
C GLU A 240 -15.93 -6.05 -0.51
N LEU A 241 -14.92 -6.46 0.26
CA LEU A 241 -14.73 -6.03 1.64
C LEU A 241 -14.46 -4.53 1.76
N LEU A 242 -13.67 -3.95 0.85
CA LEU A 242 -13.47 -2.51 0.81
C LEU A 242 -14.80 -1.77 0.62
N ARG A 243 -15.64 -2.22 -0.31
CA ARG A 243 -16.98 -1.66 -0.52
C ARG A 243 -17.87 -1.79 0.72
N LEU A 244 -17.84 -2.96 1.35
CA LEU A 244 -18.63 -3.25 2.55
C LEU A 244 -18.23 -2.34 3.71
N ILE A 245 -16.94 -2.20 3.99
CA ILE A 245 -16.45 -1.32 5.06
C ILE A 245 -16.79 0.14 4.75
N ALA A 246 -16.61 0.59 3.51
CA ALA A 246 -16.99 1.94 3.10
C ALA A 246 -18.48 2.20 3.36
N GLN A 247 -19.34 1.23 3.07
CA GLN A 247 -20.79 1.32 3.35
C GLN A 247 -21.09 1.39 4.84
N VAL A 248 -20.45 0.54 5.66
CA VAL A 248 -20.59 0.54 7.12
C VAL A 248 -20.15 1.87 7.72
N GLU A 249 -19.03 2.41 7.27
CA GLU A 249 -18.49 3.70 7.73
C GLU A 249 -19.18 4.91 7.09
N LYS A 250 -20.13 4.68 6.19
CA LYS A 250 -20.88 5.73 5.46
C LYS A 250 -19.97 6.72 4.73
N VAL A 251 -18.93 6.20 4.11
CA VAL A 251 -18.02 6.96 3.23
C VAL A 251 -18.23 6.57 1.78
N ASP A 252 -18.08 7.55 0.88
CA ASP A 252 -18.10 7.30 -0.55
C ASP A 252 -16.84 6.51 -0.95
N ILE A 253 -16.96 5.64 -1.96
CA ILE A 253 -15.82 4.88 -2.47
C ILE A 253 -14.67 5.80 -2.92
N ALA A 254 -14.98 7.00 -3.41
CA ALA A 254 -13.99 8.02 -3.76
C ALA A 254 -13.21 8.57 -2.55
N GLN A 255 -13.69 8.33 -1.32
CA GLN A 255 -13.04 8.70 -0.07
C GLN A 255 -12.15 7.58 0.49
N THR A 256 -12.00 6.49 -0.24
CA THR A 256 -11.22 5.32 0.18
C THR A 256 -9.82 5.33 -0.42
N ILE A 257 -8.90 4.70 0.30
CA ILE A 257 -7.53 4.44 -0.12
C ILE A 257 -7.29 2.94 0.01
N ALA A 258 -6.60 2.36 -0.96
CA ALA A 258 -6.14 0.98 -0.89
C ALA A 258 -4.65 0.92 -1.18
N VAL A 259 -3.92 0.09 -0.43
CA VAL A 259 -2.47 -0.08 -0.55
C VAL A 259 -2.15 -1.57 -0.56
N GLY A 260 -1.36 -2.00 -1.53
CA GLY A 260 -0.95 -3.39 -1.65
C GLY A 260 0.21 -3.56 -2.63
N ASP A 261 0.79 -4.76 -2.68
CA ASP A 261 2.00 -5.06 -3.46
C ASP A 261 1.80 -6.15 -4.52
N GLY A 262 0.76 -6.95 -4.39
CA GLY A 262 0.53 -8.15 -5.20
C GLY A 262 -0.58 -8.01 -6.25
N ALA A 263 -0.60 -8.96 -7.19
CA ALA A 263 -1.67 -9.03 -8.21
C ALA A 263 -3.06 -9.22 -7.61
N ASN A 264 -3.16 -9.89 -6.47
CA ASN A 264 -4.40 -10.06 -5.72
C ASN A 264 -4.92 -8.76 -5.08
N ASP A 265 -4.12 -7.70 -5.03
CA ASP A 265 -4.55 -6.38 -4.55
C ASP A 265 -5.16 -5.51 -5.66
N LEU A 266 -4.86 -5.80 -6.93
CA LEU A 266 -5.30 -4.98 -8.07
C LEU A 266 -6.81 -4.71 -8.10
N PRO A 267 -7.71 -5.67 -7.80
CA PRO A 267 -9.14 -5.38 -7.76
C PRO A 267 -9.50 -4.29 -6.74
N MET A 268 -8.98 -4.32 -5.52
CA MET A 268 -9.25 -3.29 -4.52
C MET A 268 -8.55 -1.96 -4.86
N LEU A 269 -7.33 -2.01 -5.40
CA LEU A 269 -6.61 -0.80 -5.84
C LEU A 269 -7.37 -0.07 -6.93
N SER A 270 -8.01 -0.80 -7.85
CA SER A 270 -8.71 -0.21 -8.99
C SER A 270 -10.01 0.49 -8.62
N ILE A 271 -10.72 0.03 -7.60
CA ILE A 271 -12.01 0.61 -7.17
C ILE A 271 -11.85 1.72 -6.14
N ALA A 272 -10.77 1.72 -5.38
CA ALA A 272 -10.52 2.75 -4.37
C ALA A 272 -10.40 4.15 -4.98
N GLY A 273 -10.74 5.18 -4.22
CA GLY A 273 -10.53 6.57 -4.63
C GLY A 273 -9.05 6.90 -4.87
N LEU A 274 -8.15 6.23 -4.13
CA LEU A 274 -6.71 6.25 -4.33
C LEU A 274 -6.15 4.84 -4.13
N GLY A 275 -5.74 4.18 -5.20
CA GLY A 275 -5.05 2.89 -5.17
C GLY A 275 -3.55 3.08 -5.30
N ILE A 276 -2.78 2.55 -4.36
CA ILE A 276 -1.32 2.68 -4.30
C ILE A 276 -0.68 1.30 -4.31
N ALA A 277 0.14 1.01 -5.33
CA ALA A 277 1.04 -0.13 -5.35
C ALA A 277 2.29 0.20 -4.51
N PHE A 278 2.59 -0.61 -3.51
CA PHE A 278 3.70 -0.39 -2.59
C PHE A 278 4.80 -1.43 -2.79
N HIS A 279 5.99 -0.98 -3.21
CA HIS A 279 7.14 -1.85 -3.51
C HIS A 279 6.75 -3.08 -4.33
N ALA A 280 5.80 -2.86 -5.25
CA ALA A 280 5.19 -3.90 -6.04
C ALA A 280 6.10 -4.38 -7.18
N LYS A 281 5.84 -5.61 -7.64
CA LYS A 281 6.49 -6.11 -8.85
C LYS A 281 6.12 -5.23 -10.06
N PRO A 282 7.00 -5.10 -11.08
CA PRO A 282 6.78 -4.21 -12.22
C PRO A 282 5.42 -4.38 -12.91
N LYS A 283 4.94 -5.62 -13.05
CA LYS A 283 3.62 -5.91 -13.63
C LYS A 283 2.47 -5.33 -12.81
N VAL A 284 2.57 -5.37 -11.48
CA VAL A 284 1.55 -4.81 -10.57
C VAL A 284 1.63 -3.30 -10.58
N ALA A 285 2.84 -2.73 -10.47
CA ALA A 285 3.07 -1.29 -10.52
C ALA A 285 2.55 -0.68 -11.83
N ALA A 286 2.74 -1.35 -12.96
CA ALA A 286 2.26 -0.89 -14.28
C ALA A 286 0.73 -0.84 -14.38
N ASN A 287 -0.01 -1.64 -13.60
CA ASN A 287 -1.48 -1.67 -13.58
C ASN A 287 -2.08 -0.78 -12.49
N ALA A 288 -1.27 -0.20 -11.61
CA ALA A 288 -1.70 0.75 -10.60
C ALA A 288 -1.49 2.18 -11.09
N ARG A 289 -2.40 3.09 -10.70
CA ARG A 289 -2.28 4.51 -11.08
C ARG A 289 -1.20 5.24 -10.29
N GLN A 290 -0.97 4.82 -9.05
CA GLN A 290 0.02 5.38 -8.14
C GLN A 290 0.91 4.25 -7.60
N SER A 291 2.20 4.57 -7.40
CA SER A 291 3.18 3.65 -6.82
C SER A 291 4.10 4.35 -5.84
N ILE A 292 4.51 3.63 -4.80
CA ILE A 292 5.61 4.01 -3.90
C ILE A 292 6.63 2.88 -3.92
N ASN A 293 7.84 3.16 -4.42
CA ASN A 293 8.92 2.18 -4.57
C ASN A 293 10.25 2.65 -3.98
N THR A 294 10.36 3.90 -3.54
CA THR A 294 11.64 4.51 -3.14
C THR A 294 11.75 4.81 -1.64
N ILE A 295 10.62 4.89 -0.95
CA ILE A 295 10.56 5.21 0.49
C ILE A 295 9.65 4.26 1.23
N GLY A 296 9.53 4.44 2.55
CA GLY A 296 8.64 3.66 3.41
C GLY A 296 7.15 3.95 3.20
N LEU A 297 6.33 3.22 3.92
CA LEU A 297 4.87 3.25 3.76
C LEU A 297 4.25 4.60 4.16
N ASP A 298 4.91 5.38 5.01
CA ASP A 298 4.49 6.73 5.36
C ASP A 298 4.54 7.73 4.19
N GLY A 299 5.10 7.35 3.05
CA GLY A 299 4.96 8.06 1.77
C GLY A 299 3.51 8.30 1.35
N VAL A 300 2.60 7.43 1.77
CA VAL A 300 1.15 7.60 1.57
C VAL A 300 0.66 8.95 2.09
N LEU A 301 1.19 9.43 3.22
CA LEU A 301 0.79 10.71 3.82
C LEU A 301 0.99 11.89 2.86
N TYR A 302 2.06 11.88 2.09
CA TYR A 302 2.35 12.96 1.14
C TYR A 302 1.42 12.90 -0.08
N PHE A 303 1.02 11.73 -0.52
CA PHE A 303 -0.02 11.60 -1.56
C PHE A 303 -1.39 12.09 -1.08
N LEU A 304 -1.62 12.10 0.22
CA LEU A 304 -2.81 12.71 0.84
C LEU A 304 -2.67 14.23 1.04
N GLY A 305 -1.49 14.80 0.80
CA GLY A 305 -1.22 16.23 0.92
C GLY A 305 -0.79 16.70 2.30
N PHE A 306 -0.45 15.78 3.21
CA PHE A 306 0.11 16.16 4.52
C PHE A 306 1.49 16.80 4.36
N LYS A 307 1.76 17.78 5.21
CA LYS A 307 3.09 18.43 5.33
C LYS A 307 3.76 17.96 6.62
N ASP A 308 5.07 17.91 6.63
CA ASP A 308 5.85 17.61 7.84
C ASP A 308 5.48 18.54 8.99
N SER A 309 5.24 19.82 8.71
CA SER A 309 4.84 20.80 9.73
C SER A 309 3.53 20.47 10.44
N TYR A 310 2.67 19.64 9.85
CA TYR A 310 1.45 19.14 10.51
C TYR A 310 1.70 17.86 11.30
N LEU A 311 2.82 17.18 11.03
CA LEU A 311 3.16 15.89 11.59
C LEU A 311 4.10 16.02 12.80
N ASP A 312 4.90 17.09 12.85
CA ASP A 312 6.03 17.26 13.78
C ASP A 312 5.71 18.08 15.04
N GLU A 313 4.44 18.27 15.42
CA GLU A 313 4.10 19.05 16.64
C GLU A 313 4.75 18.52 17.94
N ARG A 314 5.55 17.48 17.90
CA ARG A 314 6.25 16.92 19.06
C ARG A 314 7.71 16.51 18.84
N GLY A 315 8.36 16.82 17.74
CA GLY A 315 9.82 16.64 17.57
C GLY A 315 10.37 15.23 17.85
N LYS A 316 9.57 14.18 17.74
CA LYS A 316 9.98 12.81 18.04
C LYS A 316 9.24 11.80 17.15
N LEU A 317 9.36 11.93 15.84
CA LEU A 317 9.03 10.81 14.94
C LEU A 317 10.01 10.79 13.77
#